data_01399f732c3005161c3cafe6e872940e
#
_entry.id   01399f732c3005161c3cafe6e872940e
#
_cell.length_a   1.000
_cell.length_b   1.000
_cell.length_c   1.000
_cell.angle_alpha   90.00
_cell.angle_beta   90.00
_cell.angle_gamma   90.00
#
_symmetry.space_group_name_H-M   'P 1'
#
loop_
_entity.id
_entity.type
_entity.pdbx_description
1 polymer ?
#
loop_
_entity_poly.entity_id
_entity_poly.type
_entity_poly.pdbx_seq_one_letter_code
_entity_poly.pdbx_strand_id
1 'polypeptide(L)'
;MALERLLTFFWLGFEKVFKGFKLDKSETKHLKGPVLCLSNHASMIDMPIAVAALTPLKTTWVAAIEEFDGKEWLFRKMGIIPKRKFTHGTVTVKHMIRAVTKNKVTITMYPEARFIVGGIGEQLDGGLGKLIKIMGVPVVRLTIQNNFLRSPQWCKHPYRDIPIYAKTSVLVSAEEIKNMTADEIQKRVEQSFVYDQYRYQYDHKLLMKSKNRAKNIHKILYKCPHCKSEFTTDSDGTHIWCNSCGHKWEMDGYSRLHAVEGETYFEHVPDWYLWEKAEVRREIEAGTYRFEDIVRVTHHINASELRYEGTVKCVHDANGFAFSGTLDNGETFDLKKSVASMYSLHIDYNFRKKGNAFDIATDKETYFMYPVLNANPLTKLQFAVEELYNYYIRDGHKRDHKDAETAAKPVESAE
;
A
#
# COMPACT_ATOMS: atom_id res chain seq x y z
N MET A 1 19.95 -6.03 -17.79
CA MET A 1 19.08 -6.98 -18.54
C MET A 1 19.43 -8.45 -18.30
N ALA A 2 20.62 -8.95 -18.67
CA ALA A 2 21.02 -10.31 -18.30
C ALA A 2 21.11 -10.49 -16.78
N LEU A 3 21.67 -9.49 -16.10
CA LEU A 3 21.81 -9.48 -14.64
C LEU A 3 20.44 -9.42 -13.92
N GLU A 4 19.49 -8.63 -14.41
CA GLU A 4 18.12 -8.57 -13.87
C GLU A 4 17.41 -9.92 -13.97
N ARG A 5 17.50 -10.59 -15.14
CA ARG A 5 16.94 -11.90 -15.36
C ARG A 5 17.62 -12.96 -14.48
N LEU A 6 18.93 -12.87 -14.34
CA LEU A 6 19.73 -13.77 -13.51
C LEU A 6 19.40 -13.59 -12.02
N LEU A 7 19.33 -12.32 -11.52
CA LEU A 7 18.97 -12.02 -10.14
C LEU A 7 17.52 -12.39 -9.84
N THR A 8 16.61 -12.18 -10.77
CA THR A 8 15.21 -12.63 -10.66
C THR A 8 15.13 -14.14 -10.57
N PHE A 9 15.92 -14.85 -11.37
CA PHE A 9 15.99 -16.32 -11.37
C PHE A 9 16.54 -16.87 -10.05
N PHE A 10 17.61 -16.29 -9.50
CA PHE A 10 18.22 -16.72 -8.23
C PHE A 10 17.45 -16.25 -6.98
N TRP A 11 16.84 -15.08 -7.05
CA TRP A 11 16.19 -14.48 -5.87
C TRP A 11 14.86 -15.15 -5.50
N LEU A 12 14.26 -15.88 -6.43
CA LEU A 12 12.92 -16.42 -6.25
C LEU A 12 12.88 -17.85 -5.73
N GLY A 13 14.01 -18.56 -5.64
CA GLY A 13 13.95 -20.00 -5.37
C GLY A 13 12.89 -20.64 -6.28
N PHE A 14 13.20 -20.73 -7.52
CA PHE A 14 12.37 -20.96 -8.71
C PHE A 14 11.12 -21.85 -8.52
N GLU A 15 11.20 -22.88 -7.69
CA GLU A 15 10.11 -23.86 -7.54
C GLU A 15 8.94 -23.38 -6.68
N LYS A 16 9.17 -22.56 -5.65
CA LYS A 16 8.11 -22.20 -4.68
C LYS A 16 7.21 -21.08 -5.15
N VAL A 17 7.74 -20.10 -5.89
CA VAL A 17 6.97 -18.94 -6.35
C VAL A 17 6.18 -19.26 -7.61
N PHE A 18 6.74 -20.05 -8.52
CA PHE A 18 6.13 -20.37 -9.82
C PHE A 18 5.25 -21.62 -9.83
N LYS A 19 5.16 -22.39 -8.74
CA LYS A 19 4.24 -23.52 -8.67
C LYS A 19 2.79 -23.07 -8.87
N GLY A 20 2.21 -23.45 -10.01
CA GLY A 20 0.85 -23.04 -10.39
C GLY A 20 0.75 -21.64 -10.98
N PHE A 21 1.87 -20.98 -11.32
CA PHE A 21 1.86 -19.69 -12.01
C PHE A 21 1.44 -19.84 -13.48
N LYS A 22 0.52 -18.97 -13.90
CA LYS A 22 0.10 -18.86 -15.31
C LYS A 22 0.18 -17.41 -15.76
N LEU A 23 0.70 -17.19 -16.96
CA LEU A 23 0.86 -15.86 -17.55
C LEU A 23 0.24 -15.82 -18.95
N ASP A 24 -0.71 -14.90 -19.12
CA ASP A 24 -1.29 -14.56 -20.43
C ASP A 24 -0.72 -13.22 -20.92
N LYS A 25 -0.03 -13.28 -22.08
CA LYS A 25 0.50 -12.09 -22.80
C LYS A 25 -0.05 -12.00 -24.22
N SER A 26 -1.15 -12.66 -24.52
CA SER A 26 -1.71 -12.74 -25.87
C SER A 26 -1.92 -11.37 -26.51
N GLU A 27 -2.41 -10.39 -25.74
CA GLU A 27 -2.69 -9.04 -26.21
C GLU A 27 -1.43 -8.15 -26.36
N THR A 28 -0.33 -8.46 -25.70
CA THR A 28 0.83 -7.56 -25.63
C THR A 28 2.11 -8.13 -26.21
N LYS A 29 2.12 -9.41 -26.60
CA LYS A 29 3.31 -10.11 -27.12
C LYS A 29 3.92 -9.46 -28.38
N HIS A 30 3.13 -8.70 -29.13
CA HIS A 30 3.55 -8.01 -30.35
C HIS A 30 4.17 -6.61 -30.08
N LEU A 31 4.05 -6.08 -28.86
CA LEU A 31 4.56 -4.76 -28.52
C LEU A 31 6.08 -4.75 -28.50
N LYS A 32 6.67 -3.76 -29.18
CA LYS A 32 8.12 -3.61 -29.28
C LYS A 32 8.71 -2.65 -28.25
N GLY A 33 7.87 -2.01 -27.42
CA GLY A 33 8.27 -1.01 -26.44
C GLY A 33 8.79 0.30 -27.04
N PRO A 34 9.12 1.31 -26.18
CA PRO A 34 8.86 1.29 -24.75
C PRO A 34 7.36 1.41 -24.42
N VAL A 35 6.96 0.88 -23.28
CA VAL A 35 5.61 1.03 -22.73
C VAL A 35 5.69 1.49 -21.28
N LEU A 36 4.61 2.05 -20.75
CA LEU A 36 4.41 2.21 -19.32
C LEU A 36 3.58 1.02 -18.82
N CYS A 37 4.15 0.18 -17.99
CA CYS A 37 3.45 -0.94 -17.37
C CYS A 37 2.93 -0.53 -15.99
N LEU A 38 1.61 -0.60 -15.78
CA LEU A 38 0.95 -0.37 -14.51
C LEU A 38 0.48 -1.71 -13.94
N SER A 39 0.96 -2.06 -12.74
CA SER A 39 0.60 -3.31 -12.07
C SER A 39 0.00 -3.05 -10.70
N ASN A 40 -0.92 -3.90 -10.24
CA ASN A 40 -1.31 -3.96 -8.84
C ASN A 40 -0.14 -4.49 -8.00
N HIS A 41 -0.09 -4.06 -6.72
CA HIS A 41 1.04 -4.31 -5.85
C HIS A 41 0.61 -4.96 -4.53
N ALA A 42 0.92 -6.24 -4.37
CA ALA A 42 0.48 -6.99 -3.19
C ALA A 42 1.62 -7.62 -2.40
N SER A 43 2.74 -7.92 -3.06
CA SER A 43 3.85 -8.60 -2.41
C SER A 43 5.15 -8.48 -3.23
N MET A 44 6.27 -8.88 -2.62
CA MET A 44 7.58 -8.89 -3.28
C MET A 44 7.65 -9.81 -4.51
N ILE A 45 6.72 -10.77 -4.65
CA ILE A 45 6.66 -11.66 -5.83
C ILE A 45 6.14 -10.96 -7.09
N ASP A 46 5.60 -9.76 -6.99
CA ASP A 46 5.07 -9.00 -8.14
C ASP A 46 6.18 -8.58 -9.11
N MET A 47 7.37 -8.23 -8.58
CA MET A 47 8.49 -7.80 -9.41
C MET A 47 8.94 -8.88 -10.42
N PRO A 48 9.25 -10.13 -10.01
CA PRO A 48 9.60 -11.17 -10.96
C PRO A 48 8.47 -11.57 -11.91
N ILE A 49 7.22 -11.46 -11.49
CA ILE A 49 6.08 -11.66 -12.39
C ILE A 49 6.09 -10.57 -13.46
N ALA A 50 6.34 -9.31 -13.11
CA ALA A 50 6.46 -8.22 -14.07
C ALA A 50 7.62 -8.41 -15.04
N VAL A 51 8.79 -8.93 -14.57
CA VAL A 51 9.91 -9.30 -15.46
C VAL A 51 9.48 -10.35 -16.47
N ALA A 52 8.82 -11.43 -16.02
CA ALA A 52 8.33 -12.50 -16.91
C ALA A 52 7.30 -11.97 -17.92
N ALA A 53 6.39 -11.12 -17.46
CA ALA A 53 5.33 -10.52 -18.27
C ALA A 53 5.87 -9.63 -19.38
N LEU A 54 6.89 -8.82 -19.08
CA LEU A 54 7.43 -7.82 -20.01
C LEU A 54 8.61 -8.30 -20.85
N THR A 55 9.16 -9.47 -20.56
CA THR A 55 10.21 -10.06 -21.41
C THR A 55 9.67 -10.30 -22.83
N PRO A 56 10.39 -9.86 -23.93
CA PRO A 56 11.80 -9.45 -23.99
C PRO A 56 12.07 -7.94 -23.88
N LEU A 57 11.11 -7.09 -23.51
CA LEU A 57 11.30 -5.65 -23.44
C LEU A 57 12.41 -5.26 -22.47
N LYS A 58 13.13 -4.19 -22.78
CA LYS A 58 14.05 -3.53 -21.82
C LYS A 58 13.22 -2.83 -20.77
N THR A 59 13.37 -3.19 -19.50
CA THR A 59 12.50 -2.72 -18.43
C THR A 59 13.30 -2.12 -17.28
N THR A 60 12.76 -1.08 -16.67
CA THR A 60 13.18 -0.55 -15.37
C THR A 60 11.96 -0.33 -14.48
N TRP A 61 12.21 0.02 -13.21
CA TRP A 61 11.18 0.21 -12.19
C TRP A 61 11.26 1.59 -11.56
N VAL A 62 10.11 2.06 -11.10
CA VAL A 62 10.04 3.08 -10.06
C VAL A 62 9.96 2.36 -8.71
N ALA A 63 10.91 2.62 -7.84
CA ALA A 63 10.97 2.00 -6.51
C ALA A 63 11.10 3.04 -5.41
N ALA A 64 10.63 2.70 -4.21
CA ALA A 64 10.81 3.54 -3.04
C ALA A 64 12.30 3.76 -2.76
N ILE A 65 12.69 4.98 -2.37
CA ILE A 65 14.10 5.32 -2.14
C ILE A 65 14.71 4.49 -1.00
N GLU A 66 13.87 4.07 -0.06
CA GLU A 66 14.26 3.24 1.09
C GLU A 66 14.73 1.82 0.68
N GLU A 67 14.32 1.37 -0.50
CA GLU A 67 14.77 0.09 -1.06
C GLU A 67 16.21 0.14 -1.59
N PHE A 68 16.76 1.35 -1.75
CA PHE A 68 18.15 1.54 -2.18
C PHE A 68 19.16 1.32 -1.05
N ASP A 69 18.74 1.32 0.21
CA ASP A 69 19.60 1.10 1.37
C ASP A 69 20.42 -0.20 1.24
N GLY A 70 21.75 -0.06 1.26
CA GLY A 70 22.70 -1.16 1.05
C GLY A 70 22.76 -1.73 -0.37
N LYS A 71 21.93 -1.23 -1.31
CA LYS A 71 21.83 -1.74 -2.71
C LYS A 71 21.98 -0.64 -3.75
N GLU A 72 22.33 0.56 -3.36
CA GLU A 72 22.30 1.75 -4.23
C GLU A 72 23.09 1.55 -5.52
N TRP A 73 24.32 1.02 -5.46
CA TRP A 73 25.15 0.76 -6.63
C TRP A 73 24.48 -0.20 -7.63
N LEU A 74 23.82 -1.25 -7.13
CA LEU A 74 23.12 -2.24 -7.94
C LEU A 74 21.89 -1.63 -8.62
N PHE A 75 21.06 -0.92 -7.84
CA PHE A 75 19.83 -0.31 -8.35
C PHE A 75 20.14 0.80 -9.36
N ARG A 76 21.20 1.59 -9.13
CA ARG A 76 21.68 2.57 -10.12
C ARG A 76 22.15 1.89 -11.41
N LYS A 77 22.90 0.78 -11.32
CA LYS A 77 23.33 0.00 -12.48
C LYS A 77 22.16 -0.63 -13.25
N MET A 78 21.12 -1.02 -12.57
CA MET A 78 19.87 -1.51 -13.16
C MET A 78 19.00 -0.37 -13.75
N GLY A 79 19.32 0.88 -13.46
CA GLY A 79 18.57 2.05 -13.92
C GLY A 79 17.23 2.24 -13.17
N ILE A 80 17.08 1.67 -11.97
CA ILE A 80 15.87 1.82 -11.15
C ILE A 80 15.73 3.30 -10.75
N ILE A 81 14.51 3.82 -10.87
CA ILE A 81 14.19 5.23 -10.62
C ILE A 81 13.69 5.38 -9.19
N PRO A 82 14.42 6.10 -8.31
CA PRO A 82 14.00 6.30 -6.93
C PRO A 82 12.82 7.28 -6.85
N LYS A 83 11.88 6.99 -5.94
CA LYS A 83 10.76 7.88 -5.59
C LYS A 83 10.52 7.84 -4.08
N ARG A 84 10.28 9.01 -3.45
CA ARG A 84 9.70 9.07 -2.12
C ARG A 84 8.19 8.88 -2.21
N LYS A 85 7.64 8.06 -1.34
CA LYS A 85 6.21 7.76 -1.32
C LYS A 85 5.40 9.02 -0.99
N PHE A 86 4.26 9.18 -1.63
CA PHE A 86 3.30 10.26 -1.40
C PHE A 86 3.90 11.67 -1.47
N THR A 87 4.96 11.87 -2.27
CA THR A 87 5.56 13.18 -2.54
C THR A 87 5.44 13.56 -4.01
N HIS A 88 5.44 14.88 -4.30
CA HIS A 88 5.42 15.42 -5.66
C HIS A 88 6.84 15.52 -6.25
N GLY A 89 7.44 14.40 -6.59
CA GLY A 89 8.82 14.31 -7.07
C GLY A 89 9.01 14.72 -8.55
N THR A 90 9.21 15.99 -8.85
CA THR A 90 9.48 16.47 -10.23
C THR A 90 10.71 15.80 -10.85
N VAL A 91 11.75 15.51 -10.06
CA VAL A 91 12.97 14.81 -10.49
C VAL A 91 12.64 13.40 -10.97
N THR A 92 11.86 12.64 -10.22
CA THR A 92 11.39 11.29 -10.60
C THR A 92 10.67 11.33 -11.94
N VAL A 93 9.74 12.27 -12.13
CA VAL A 93 9.00 12.43 -13.38
C VAL A 93 9.94 12.72 -14.56
N LYS A 94 10.93 13.60 -14.39
CA LYS A 94 11.96 13.86 -15.42
C LYS A 94 12.74 12.60 -15.78
N HIS A 95 13.12 11.80 -14.79
CA HIS A 95 13.81 10.51 -15.03
C HIS A 95 12.93 9.52 -15.78
N MET A 96 11.64 9.41 -15.43
CA MET A 96 10.68 8.56 -16.14
C MET A 96 10.52 8.98 -17.60
N ILE A 97 10.29 10.26 -17.87
CA ILE A 97 10.18 10.78 -19.24
C ILE A 97 11.45 10.46 -20.03
N ARG A 98 12.63 10.75 -19.47
CA ARG A 98 13.91 10.43 -20.11
C ARG A 98 14.08 8.94 -20.41
N ALA A 99 13.68 8.06 -19.50
CA ALA A 99 13.77 6.60 -19.69
C ALA A 99 12.97 6.15 -20.92
N VAL A 100 11.74 6.58 -21.09
CA VAL A 100 10.90 6.15 -22.22
C VAL A 100 11.25 6.89 -23.52
N THR A 101 11.49 8.23 -23.47
CA THR A 101 11.67 9.03 -24.68
C THR A 101 13.08 8.93 -25.26
N LYS A 102 14.11 9.03 -24.40
CA LYS A 102 15.52 9.03 -24.83
C LYS A 102 16.14 7.63 -24.80
N ASN A 103 15.96 6.91 -23.70
CA ASN A 103 16.63 5.61 -23.51
C ASN A 103 15.84 4.43 -24.10
N LYS A 104 14.58 4.66 -24.51
CA LYS A 104 13.66 3.64 -25.07
C LYS A 104 13.51 2.43 -24.16
N VAL A 105 13.35 2.68 -22.85
CA VAL A 105 13.18 1.65 -21.81
C VAL A 105 11.75 1.67 -21.31
N THR A 106 11.14 0.49 -21.19
CA THR A 106 9.84 0.26 -20.56
C THR A 106 9.94 0.58 -19.06
N ILE A 107 8.96 1.26 -18.50
CA ILE A 107 8.88 1.50 -17.07
C ILE A 107 7.76 0.65 -16.49
N THR A 108 8.06 -0.06 -15.42
CA THR A 108 7.06 -0.69 -14.55
C THR A 108 6.90 0.17 -13.30
N MET A 109 5.65 0.48 -12.97
CA MET A 109 5.30 1.14 -11.72
C MET A 109 4.04 0.54 -11.10
N TYR A 110 3.95 0.70 -9.79
CA TYR A 110 2.81 0.29 -8.99
C TYR A 110 2.10 1.58 -8.53
N PRO A 111 1.00 1.98 -9.21
CA PRO A 111 0.40 3.29 -8.97
C PRO A 111 -0.30 3.41 -7.61
N GLU A 112 -0.56 2.31 -6.93
CA GLU A 112 -1.04 2.27 -5.54
C GLU A 112 0.02 2.77 -4.55
N ALA A 113 1.28 2.90 -4.98
CA ALA A 113 2.45 3.41 -4.24
C ALA A 113 2.78 2.65 -2.94
N ARG A 114 2.09 1.55 -2.67
CA ARG A 114 2.27 0.65 -1.52
C ARG A 114 1.72 -0.73 -1.84
N PHE A 115 1.98 -1.70 -0.97
CA PHE A 115 1.26 -2.98 -1.00
C PHE A 115 -0.19 -2.78 -0.58
N ILE A 116 -1.13 -3.42 -1.30
CA ILE A 116 -2.53 -3.46 -0.89
C ILE A 116 -2.68 -4.20 0.44
N VAL A 117 -3.60 -3.73 1.28
CA VAL A 117 -3.80 -4.25 2.63
C VAL A 117 -5.06 -5.11 2.73
N GLY A 118 -6.16 -4.65 2.15
CA GLY A 118 -7.47 -5.33 2.20
C GLY A 118 -7.72 -6.35 1.09
N GLY A 119 -6.77 -6.54 0.15
CA GLY A 119 -6.95 -7.44 -1.00
C GLY A 119 -7.83 -6.88 -2.12
N ILE A 120 -8.15 -5.61 -2.07
CA ILE A 120 -8.91 -4.85 -3.07
C ILE A 120 -8.09 -3.69 -3.61
N GLY A 121 -8.53 -3.10 -4.74
CA GLY A 121 -7.89 -1.92 -5.33
C GLY A 121 -7.90 -0.74 -4.37
N GLU A 122 -6.78 -0.02 -4.33
CA GLU A 122 -6.54 1.11 -3.43
C GLU A 122 -6.62 2.45 -4.20
N GLN A 123 -6.69 3.55 -3.45
CA GLN A 123 -6.74 4.89 -4.03
C GLN A 123 -5.46 5.23 -4.79
N LEU A 124 -5.60 5.74 -6.02
CA LEU A 124 -4.48 6.12 -6.88
C LEU A 124 -4.19 7.63 -6.82
N ASP A 125 -2.94 7.98 -7.17
CA ASP A 125 -2.54 9.37 -7.39
C ASP A 125 -3.33 9.98 -8.56
N GLY A 126 -3.92 11.15 -8.36
CA GLY A 126 -4.68 11.89 -9.39
C GLY A 126 -3.83 12.48 -10.52
N GLY A 127 -2.49 12.36 -10.46
CA GLY A 127 -1.56 12.87 -11.48
C GLY A 127 -1.19 11.88 -12.58
N LEU A 128 -1.65 10.64 -12.54
CA LEU A 128 -1.28 9.59 -13.48
C LEU A 128 -1.68 9.91 -14.93
N GLY A 129 -2.89 10.41 -15.13
CA GLY A 129 -3.36 10.77 -16.46
C GLY A 129 -2.49 11.84 -17.14
N LYS A 130 -2.06 12.85 -16.38
CA LYS A 130 -1.12 13.89 -16.87
C LYS A 130 0.24 13.30 -17.21
N LEU A 131 0.77 12.43 -16.33
CA LEU A 131 2.05 11.74 -16.55
C LEU A 131 2.01 10.91 -17.84
N ILE A 132 0.97 10.09 -18.04
CA ILE A 132 0.79 9.24 -19.22
C ILE A 132 0.72 10.09 -20.48
N LYS A 133 -0.04 11.20 -20.44
CA LYS A 133 -0.16 12.14 -21.57
C LYS A 133 1.21 12.72 -21.97
N ILE A 134 2.04 13.10 -21.00
CA ILE A 134 3.40 13.63 -21.25
C ILE A 134 4.35 12.55 -21.78
N MET A 135 4.24 11.31 -21.26
CA MET A 135 5.11 10.21 -21.71
C MET A 135 4.79 9.77 -23.14
N GLY A 136 3.53 9.79 -23.56
CA GLY A 136 3.08 9.50 -24.93
C GLY A 136 3.38 8.07 -25.41
N VAL A 137 3.63 7.11 -24.51
CA VAL A 137 3.88 5.71 -24.83
C VAL A 137 2.69 4.84 -24.45
N PRO A 138 2.45 3.69 -25.12
CA PRO A 138 1.33 2.81 -24.76
C PRO A 138 1.38 2.43 -23.28
N VAL A 139 0.20 2.35 -22.66
CA VAL A 139 0.04 1.88 -21.28
C VAL A 139 -0.40 0.43 -21.31
N VAL A 140 0.36 -0.42 -20.66
CA VAL A 140 0.06 -1.84 -20.43
C VAL A 140 -0.40 -2.03 -19.00
N ARG A 141 -1.54 -2.68 -18.79
CA ARG A 141 -1.99 -3.15 -17.48
C ARG A 141 -1.47 -4.57 -17.26
N LEU A 142 -0.70 -4.78 -16.22
CA LEU A 142 -0.38 -6.10 -15.71
C LEU A 142 -1.29 -6.37 -14.50
N THR A 143 -2.24 -7.26 -14.66
CA THR A 143 -3.13 -7.70 -13.58
C THR A 143 -2.59 -9.00 -13.01
N ILE A 144 -2.32 -9.02 -11.70
CA ILE A 144 -1.85 -10.21 -10.99
C ILE A 144 -2.92 -10.62 -10.00
N GLN A 145 -3.42 -11.84 -10.11
CA GLN A 145 -4.44 -12.41 -9.24
C GLN A 145 -3.84 -13.40 -8.27
N ASN A 146 -4.35 -13.44 -7.06
CA ASN A 146 -3.94 -14.29 -5.94
C ASN A 146 -2.51 -14.06 -5.41
N ASN A 147 -1.73 -13.11 -5.93
CA ASN A 147 -0.45 -12.70 -5.36
C ASN A 147 -0.63 -12.20 -3.92
N PHE A 148 -1.68 -11.42 -3.66
CA PHE A 148 -2.08 -10.98 -2.32
C PHE A 148 -2.43 -12.17 -1.42
N LEU A 149 -3.34 -13.03 -1.83
CA LEU A 149 -3.77 -14.19 -1.02
C LEU A 149 -2.64 -15.16 -0.73
N ARG A 150 -1.67 -15.30 -1.66
CA ARG A 150 -0.49 -16.13 -1.46
C ARG A 150 0.47 -15.59 -0.41
N SER A 151 0.67 -14.27 -0.36
CA SER A 151 1.63 -13.62 0.53
C SER A 151 1.19 -12.20 0.88
N PRO A 152 0.12 -12.03 1.68
CA PRO A 152 -0.32 -10.71 2.10
C PRO A 152 0.74 -10.05 2.98
N GLN A 153 0.83 -8.73 2.95
CA GLN A 153 1.86 -7.96 3.65
C GLN A 153 1.87 -8.23 5.17
N TRP A 154 0.71 -8.42 5.76
CA TRP A 154 0.55 -8.70 7.18
C TRP A 154 0.85 -10.16 7.56
N CYS A 155 1.07 -11.06 6.56
CA CYS A 155 1.48 -12.45 6.76
C CYS A 155 2.35 -12.94 5.59
N LYS A 156 3.57 -12.41 5.44
CA LYS A 156 4.47 -12.68 4.31
C LYS A 156 4.90 -14.15 4.20
N HIS A 157 4.99 -14.86 5.32
CA HIS A 157 5.42 -16.26 5.39
C HIS A 157 4.66 -17.05 6.45
N PRO A 158 4.44 -18.37 6.21
CA PRO A 158 4.74 -19.12 5.00
C PRO A 158 3.81 -18.73 3.84
N TYR A 159 4.26 -18.93 2.59
CA TYR A 159 3.42 -18.73 1.42
C TYR A 159 2.24 -19.68 1.45
N ARG A 160 1.06 -19.17 1.10
CA ARG A 160 -0.17 -19.96 0.99
C ARG A 160 -0.21 -20.70 -0.35
N ASP A 161 -0.89 -21.84 -0.39
CA ASP A 161 -0.96 -22.76 -1.51
C ASP A 161 -2.07 -22.37 -2.52
N ILE A 162 -2.01 -21.16 -3.04
CA ILE A 162 -2.95 -20.69 -4.06
C ILE A 162 -2.19 -20.36 -5.36
N PRO A 163 -2.72 -20.77 -6.54
CA PRO A 163 -2.07 -20.47 -7.82
C PRO A 163 -2.17 -18.98 -8.16
N ILE A 164 -1.13 -18.44 -8.80
CA ILE A 164 -1.08 -17.06 -9.26
C ILE A 164 -1.36 -17.02 -10.77
N TYR A 165 -2.24 -16.08 -11.16
CA TYR A 165 -2.54 -15.79 -12.56
C TYR A 165 -2.14 -14.36 -12.86
N ALA A 166 -1.42 -14.16 -13.96
CA ALA A 166 -1.05 -12.85 -14.45
C ALA A 166 -1.50 -12.67 -15.90
N LYS A 167 -2.04 -11.51 -16.21
CA LYS A 167 -2.43 -11.13 -17.57
C LYS A 167 -1.91 -9.74 -17.89
N THR A 168 -1.40 -9.56 -19.11
CA THR A 168 -1.09 -8.24 -19.66
C THR A 168 -2.12 -7.86 -20.71
N SER A 169 -2.61 -6.61 -20.66
CA SER A 169 -3.52 -6.02 -21.64
C SER A 169 -3.09 -4.61 -22.01
N VAL A 170 -3.45 -4.15 -23.21
CA VAL A 170 -3.25 -2.75 -23.60
C VAL A 170 -4.36 -1.91 -22.96
N LEU A 171 -4.00 -1.08 -22.00
CA LEU A 171 -4.96 -0.22 -21.30
C LEU A 171 -5.28 1.04 -22.12
N VAL A 172 -4.24 1.69 -22.64
CA VAL A 172 -4.36 2.87 -23.52
C VAL A 172 -3.26 2.77 -24.58
N SER A 173 -3.64 2.78 -25.84
CA SER A 173 -2.69 2.79 -26.97
C SER A 173 -2.03 4.16 -27.17
N ALA A 174 -0.92 4.23 -27.88
CA ALA A 174 -0.25 5.48 -28.19
C ALA A 174 -1.13 6.42 -29.03
N GLU A 175 -2.02 5.87 -29.85
CA GLU A 175 -2.97 6.64 -30.66
C GLU A 175 -4.09 7.24 -29.81
N GLU A 176 -4.69 6.44 -28.90
CA GLU A 176 -5.69 6.92 -27.95
C GLU A 176 -5.16 8.03 -27.06
N ILE A 177 -3.90 7.92 -26.56
CA ILE A 177 -3.26 8.95 -25.74
C ILE A 177 -3.26 10.32 -26.44
N LYS A 178 -3.08 10.38 -27.77
CA LYS A 178 -3.10 11.64 -28.52
C LYS A 178 -4.46 12.32 -28.46
N ASN A 179 -5.53 11.54 -28.53
CA ASN A 179 -6.90 12.00 -28.67
C ASN A 179 -7.62 12.19 -27.33
N MET A 180 -7.25 11.46 -26.28
CA MET A 180 -7.85 11.52 -24.94
C MET A 180 -7.30 12.70 -24.15
N THR A 181 -8.12 13.28 -23.28
CA THR A 181 -7.68 14.21 -22.22
C THR A 181 -6.96 13.48 -21.10
N ALA A 182 -6.22 14.21 -20.26
CA ALA A 182 -5.57 13.63 -19.11
C ALA A 182 -6.58 13.04 -18.11
N ASP A 183 -7.74 13.66 -17.96
CA ASP A 183 -8.79 13.21 -17.04
C ASP A 183 -9.48 11.92 -17.52
N GLU A 184 -9.70 11.77 -18.84
CA GLU A 184 -10.21 10.53 -19.42
C GLU A 184 -9.23 9.37 -19.23
N ILE A 185 -7.92 9.63 -19.42
CA ILE A 185 -6.87 8.63 -19.14
C ILE A 185 -6.86 8.28 -17.66
N GLN A 186 -6.93 9.28 -16.77
CA GLN A 186 -6.98 9.06 -15.32
C GLN A 186 -8.13 8.14 -14.92
N LYS A 187 -9.36 8.45 -15.38
CA LYS A 187 -10.55 7.63 -15.12
C LYS A 187 -10.39 6.19 -15.62
N ARG A 188 -9.83 6.00 -16.82
CA ARG A 188 -9.58 4.66 -17.38
C ARG A 188 -8.57 3.88 -16.55
N VAL A 189 -7.52 4.53 -16.07
CA VAL A 189 -6.56 3.91 -15.16
C VAL A 189 -7.23 3.51 -13.85
N GLU A 190 -7.95 4.42 -13.20
CA GLU A 190 -8.66 4.15 -11.94
C GLU A 190 -9.64 2.98 -12.08
N GLN A 191 -10.44 2.94 -13.15
CA GLN A 191 -11.35 1.82 -13.43
C GLN A 191 -10.62 0.49 -13.58
N SER A 192 -9.41 0.48 -14.17
CA SER A 192 -8.61 -0.74 -14.34
C SER A 192 -8.00 -1.25 -13.03
N PHE A 193 -8.04 -0.44 -11.97
CA PHE A 193 -7.58 -0.80 -10.63
C PHE A 193 -8.73 -1.12 -9.67
N VAL A 194 -9.95 -1.25 -10.16
CA VAL A 194 -11.07 -1.83 -9.40
C VAL A 194 -10.97 -3.35 -9.50
N TYR A 195 -10.54 -3.99 -8.46
CA TYR A 195 -10.40 -5.44 -8.38
C TYR A 195 -10.57 -5.93 -6.93
N ASP A 196 -10.86 -7.23 -6.78
CA ASP A 196 -11.03 -7.92 -5.51
C ASP A 196 -10.41 -9.32 -5.60
N GLN A 197 -9.33 -9.56 -4.85
CA GLN A 197 -8.57 -10.81 -4.84
C GLN A 197 -9.34 -11.96 -4.19
N TYR A 198 -10.15 -11.67 -3.17
CA TYR A 198 -10.98 -12.65 -2.49
C TYR A 198 -12.16 -13.08 -3.37
N ARG A 199 -12.81 -12.11 -4.04
CA ARG A 199 -13.89 -12.39 -4.99
C ARG A 199 -13.36 -13.22 -6.16
N TYR A 200 -12.20 -12.86 -6.71
CA TYR A 200 -11.57 -13.64 -7.78
C TYR A 200 -11.33 -15.08 -7.35
N GLN A 201 -10.79 -15.34 -6.15
CA GLN A 201 -10.59 -16.68 -5.61
C GLN A 201 -11.90 -17.47 -5.54
N TYR A 202 -12.92 -16.86 -4.97
CA TYR A 202 -14.23 -17.46 -4.77
C TYR A 202 -14.93 -17.82 -6.09
N ASP A 203 -14.99 -16.87 -7.02
CA ASP A 203 -15.68 -17.04 -8.30
C ASP A 203 -15.01 -18.10 -9.18
N HIS A 204 -13.67 -18.24 -9.10
CA HIS A 204 -12.93 -19.25 -9.81
C HIS A 204 -12.78 -20.57 -9.03
N LYS A 205 -13.43 -20.72 -7.88
CA LYS A 205 -13.41 -21.89 -7.01
C LYS A 205 -11.99 -22.41 -6.71
N LEU A 206 -11.09 -21.49 -6.40
CA LEU A 206 -9.68 -21.79 -6.13
C LEU A 206 -9.49 -22.11 -4.64
N LEU A 207 -9.51 -23.41 -4.32
CA LEU A 207 -9.40 -23.89 -2.94
C LEU A 207 -7.99 -23.67 -2.38
N MET A 208 -7.88 -22.96 -1.26
CA MET A 208 -6.67 -22.80 -0.45
C MET A 208 -6.69 -23.83 0.71
N LYS A 209 -5.75 -24.77 0.71
CA LYS A 209 -5.63 -25.80 1.76
C LYS A 209 -4.75 -25.36 2.93
N SER A 210 -4.05 -24.24 2.78
CA SER A 210 -3.14 -23.70 3.80
C SER A 210 -3.84 -23.51 5.15
N LYS A 211 -3.22 -24.04 6.21
CA LYS A 211 -3.69 -23.88 7.59
C LYS A 211 -3.37 -22.52 8.22
N ASN A 212 -2.78 -21.61 7.44
CA ASN A 212 -2.42 -20.23 7.85
C ASN A 212 -3.21 -19.17 7.07
N ARG A 213 -4.40 -19.51 6.56
CA ARG A 213 -5.22 -18.63 5.74
C ARG A 213 -5.78 -17.41 6.47
N ALA A 214 -6.04 -17.53 7.79
CA ALA A 214 -6.44 -16.40 8.65
C ALA A 214 -5.32 -15.82 9.50
N LYS A 215 -4.10 -16.41 9.46
CA LYS A 215 -2.99 -15.98 10.33
C LYS A 215 -2.71 -14.49 10.18
N ASN A 216 -2.67 -13.77 11.30
CA ASN A 216 -2.43 -12.33 11.41
C ASN A 216 -3.49 -11.42 10.76
N ILE A 217 -4.66 -11.93 10.35
CA ILE A 217 -5.70 -11.11 9.71
C ILE A 217 -6.27 -10.05 10.66
N HIS A 218 -6.19 -10.25 11.96
CA HIS A 218 -6.58 -9.27 12.99
C HIS A 218 -5.83 -7.94 12.86
N LYS A 219 -4.69 -7.91 12.16
CA LYS A 219 -3.94 -6.67 11.92
C LYS A 219 -4.65 -5.72 10.97
N ILE A 220 -5.52 -6.27 10.12
CA ILE A 220 -6.30 -5.47 9.16
C ILE A 220 -7.78 -5.41 9.50
N LEU A 221 -8.29 -6.35 10.31
CA LEU A 221 -9.64 -6.38 10.82
C LEU A 221 -9.59 -6.07 12.33
N TYR A 222 -9.41 -4.79 12.66
CA TYR A 222 -9.08 -4.34 14.01
C TYR A 222 -10.32 -4.02 14.88
N LYS A 223 -11.49 -3.81 14.27
CA LYS A 223 -12.74 -3.47 14.95
C LYS A 223 -13.72 -4.62 14.90
N CYS A 224 -14.18 -5.09 16.05
CA CYS A 224 -15.13 -6.19 16.14
C CYS A 224 -16.53 -5.77 15.63
N PRO A 225 -17.14 -6.46 14.65
CA PRO A 225 -18.48 -6.09 14.17
C PRO A 225 -19.60 -6.38 15.19
N HIS A 226 -19.38 -7.30 16.13
CA HIS A 226 -20.34 -7.62 17.17
C HIS A 226 -20.38 -6.56 18.28
N CYS A 227 -19.29 -6.35 19.00
CA CYS A 227 -19.27 -5.45 20.16
C CYS A 227 -18.71 -4.06 19.87
N LYS A 228 -18.26 -3.78 18.66
CA LYS A 228 -17.64 -2.51 18.20
C LYS A 228 -16.32 -2.15 18.88
N SER A 229 -15.76 -2.98 19.75
CA SER A 229 -14.44 -2.76 20.37
C SER A 229 -13.35 -2.71 19.29
N GLU A 230 -12.40 -1.79 19.44
CA GLU A 230 -11.25 -1.64 18.56
C GLU A 230 -10.00 -2.27 19.16
N PHE A 231 -9.10 -2.77 18.31
CA PHE A 231 -7.79 -3.35 18.66
C PHE A 231 -7.87 -4.55 19.62
N THR A 232 -9.03 -5.20 19.70
CA THR A 232 -9.26 -6.35 20.56
C THR A 232 -9.37 -7.67 19.79
N THR A 233 -9.26 -7.63 18.48
CA THR A 233 -9.25 -8.82 17.63
C THR A 233 -7.89 -9.52 17.69
N ASP A 234 -7.90 -10.85 17.61
CA ASP A 234 -6.71 -11.68 17.43
C ASP A 234 -7.01 -12.84 16.47
N SER A 235 -6.00 -13.54 15.97
CA SER A 235 -6.17 -14.60 14.99
C SER A 235 -5.09 -15.68 15.07
N ASP A 236 -5.47 -16.90 14.78
CA ASP A 236 -4.57 -18.03 14.56
C ASP A 236 -4.42 -18.39 13.07
N GLY A 237 -4.14 -19.65 12.78
CA GLY A 237 -4.01 -20.14 11.41
C GLY A 237 -5.29 -20.06 10.59
N THR A 238 -6.47 -20.28 11.21
CA THR A 238 -7.77 -20.44 10.52
C THR A 238 -8.89 -19.60 11.11
N HIS A 239 -8.70 -19.01 12.28
CA HIS A 239 -9.73 -18.24 12.96
C HIS A 239 -9.32 -16.81 13.21
N ILE A 240 -10.33 -15.95 13.36
CA ILE A 240 -10.23 -14.61 13.95
C ILE A 240 -11.28 -14.54 15.07
N TRP A 241 -10.94 -13.89 16.20
CA TRP A 241 -11.87 -13.70 17.32
C TRP A 241 -11.65 -12.34 17.98
N CYS A 242 -12.61 -11.92 18.77
CA CYS A 242 -12.56 -10.73 19.60
C CYS A 242 -12.27 -11.10 21.06
N ASN A 243 -11.19 -10.60 21.63
CA ASN A 243 -10.83 -10.83 23.04
C ASN A 243 -11.78 -10.11 24.01
N SER A 244 -12.55 -9.09 23.56
CA SER A 244 -13.50 -8.36 24.39
C SER A 244 -14.82 -9.09 24.60
N CYS A 245 -15.39 -9.68 23.56
CA CYS A 245 -16.70 -10.34 23.63
C CYS A 245 -16.68 -11.84 23.34
N GLY A 246 -15.55 -12.41 22.95
CA GLY A 246 -15.40 -13.84 22.64
C GLY A 246 -15.95 -14.28 21.27
N HIS A 247 -16.61 -13.40 20.52
CA HIS A 247 -17.15 -13.77 19.21
C HIS A 247 -16.05 -14.22 18.27
N LYS A 248 -16.26 -15.34 17.55
CA LYS A 248 -15.22 -16.02 16.77
C LYS A 248 -15.72 -16.43 15.40
N TRP A 249 -14.86 -16.27 14.39
CA TRP A 249 -15.11 -16.69 13.00
C TRP A 249 -14.04 -17.67 12.55
N GLU A 250 -14.41 -18.65 11.75
CA GLU A 250 -13.52 -19.51 11.00
C GLU A 250 -13.45 -19.03 9.54
N MET A 251 -12.23 -18.99 8.99
CA MET A 251 -12.01 -18.74 7.56
C MET A 251 -11.96 -20.09 6.83
N ASP A 252 -12.82 -20.29 5.84
CA ASP A 252 -12.83 -21.50 5.01
C ASP A 252 -11.72 -21.48 3.93
N GLY A 253 -11.65 -22.54 3.11
CA GLY A 253 -10.66 -22.68 2.05
C GLY A 253 -10.86 -21.74 0.86
N TYR A 254 -11.97 -21.01 0.79
CA TYR A 254 -12.28 -19.98 -0.19
C TYR A 254 -12.14 -18.56 0.39
N SER A 255 -11.49 -18.46 1.55
CA SER A 255 -11.28 -17.23 2.31
C SER A 255 -12.57 -16.51 2.72
N ARG A 256 -13.67 -17.28 2.92
CA ARG A 256 -14.91 -16.78 3.48
C ARG A 256 -14.87 -16.97 5.00
N LEU A 257 -15.44 -16.01 5.72
CA LEU A 257 -15.57 -16.05 7.17
C LEU A 257 -16.94 -16.57 7.55
N HIS A 258 -17.00 -17.49 8.52
CA HIS A 258 -18.22 -18.05 9.07
C HIS A 258 -18.13 -17.97 10.58
N ALA A 259 -19.14 -17.40 11.25
CA ALA A 259 -19.19 -17.42 12.70
C ALA A 259 -19.20 -18.87 13.21
N VAL A 260 -18.41 -19.14 14.23
CA VAL A 260 -18.45 -20.44 14.93
C VAL A 260 -19.77 -20.59 15.68
N GLU A 261 -20.25 -19.48 16.26
CA GLU A 261 -21.56 -19.37 16.90
C GLU A 261 -22.13 -17.98 16.65
N GLY A 262 -23.44 -17.86 16.49
CA GLY A 262 -24.14 -16.59 16.32
C GLY A 262 -24.06 -16.03 14.88
N GLU A 263 -24.04 -14.71 14.75
CA GLU A 263 -24.11 -14.01 13.47
C GLU A 263 -22.74 -13.86 12.84
N THR A 264 -22.62 -14.11 11.53
CA THR A 264 -21.37 -13.96 10.77
C THR A 264 -20.98 -12.50 10.55
N TYR A 265 -21.92 -11.57 10.45
CA TYR A 265 -21.78 -10.16 10.07
C TYR A 265 -21.21 -9.97 8.67
N PHE A 266 -19.99 -10.43 8.42
CA PHE A 266 -19.29 -10.32 7.14
C PHE A 266 -18.67 -11.66 6.75
N GLU A 267 -19.18 -12.31 5.71
CA GLU A 267 -18.54 -13.48 5.11
C GLU A 267 -17.32 -13.09 4.26
N HIS A 268 -17.39 -11.93 3.61
CA HIS A 268 -16.37 -11.45 2.69
C HIS A 268 -15.41 -10.50 3.42
N VAL A 269 -14.14 -10.85 3.47
CA VAL A 269 -13.10 -10.06 4.19
C VAL A 269 -13.08 -8.59 3.79
N PRO A 270 -13.12 -8.24 2.47
CA PRO A 270 -13.19 -6.83 2.06
C PRO A 270 -14.41 -6.07 2.57
N ASP A 271 -15.56 -6.73 2.79
CA ASP A 271 -16.74 -6.04 3.32
C ASP A 271 -16.53 -5.62 4.78
N TRP A 272 -15.87 -6.45 5.60
CA TRP A 272 -15.47 -6.08 6.95
C TRP A 272 -14.46 -4.92 6.92
N TYR A 273 -13.42 -5.04 6.10
CA TYR A 273 -12.38 -4.01 5.93
C TYR A 273 -12.98 -2.65 5.48
N LEU A 274 -13.90 -2.65 4.52
CA LEU A 274 -14.58 -1.44 4.06
C LEU A 274 -15.57 -0.89 5.09
N TRP A 275 -16.22 -1.75 5.88
CA TRP A 275 -17.05 -1.30 7.00
C TRP A 275 -16.21 -0.56 8.04
N GLU A 276 -15.03 -1.06 8.40
CA GLU A 276 -14.11 -0.35 9.31
C GLU A 276 -13.70 1.03 8.75
N LYS A 277 -13.44 1.10 7.45
CA LYS A 277 -13.13 2.36 6.77
C LYS A 277 -14.30 3.35 6.86
N ALA A 278 -15.53 2.86 6.65
CA ALA A 278 -16.74 3.66 6.79
C ALA A 278 -16.99 4.11 8.24
N GLU A 279 -16.61 3.31 9.25
CA GLU A 279 -16.66 3.72 10.65
C GLU A 279 -15.72 4.91 10.91
N VAL A 280 -14.48 4.85 10.41
CA VAL A 280 -13.53 5.97 10.50
C VAL A 280 -14.07 7.23 9.80
N ARG A 281 -14.72 7.07 8.63
CA ARG A 281 -15.38 8.18 7.94
C ARG A 281 -16.45 8.84 8.82
N ARG A 282 -17.27 8.05 9.53
CA ARG A 282 -18.29 8.57 10.47
C ARG A 282 -17.66 9.31 11.65
N GLU A 283 -16.54 8.82 12.19
CA GLU A 283 -15.80 9.54 13.24
C GLU A 283 -15.32 10.91 12.74
N ILE A 284 -14.84 11.00 11.49
CA ILE A 284 -14.39 12.25 10.88
C ILE A 284 -15.56 13.21 10.66
N GLU A 285 -16.67 12.73 10.11
CA GLU A 285 -17.89 13.54 9.89
C GLU A 285 -18.51 14.06 11.19
N ALA A 286 -18.43 13.28 12.25
CA ALA A 286 -18.87 13.66 13.61
C ALA A 286 -17.88 14.58 14.34
N GLY A 287 -16.67 14.84 13.78
CA GLY A 287 -15.63 15.63 14.45
C GLY A 287 -15.01 14.92 15.66
N THR A 288 -15.18 13.61 15.80
CA THR A 288 -14.70 12.84 16.96
C THR A 288 -13.41 12.09 16.70
N TYR A 289 -12.96 12.02 15.44
CA TYR A 289 -11.73 11.31 15.10
C TYR A 289 -10.51 12.00 15.72
N ARG A 290 -9.79 11.26 16.54
CA ARG A 290 -8.48 11.64 17.05
C ARG A 290 -7.66 10.41 17.40
N PHE A 291 -6.39 10.41 17.01
CA PHE A 291 -5.41 9.38 17.34
C PHE A 291 -4.25 10.02 18.10
N GLU A 292 -3.84 9.41 19.21
CA GLU A 292 -2.64 9.78 19.96
C GLU A 292 -1.82 8.54 20.28
N ASP A 293 -0.50 8.64 20.15
CA ASP A 293 0.45 7.60 20.51
C ASP A 293 1.80 8.21 20.86
N ILE A 294 2.66 7.43 21.48
CA ILE A 294 4.10 7.63 21.49
C ILE A 294 4.68 6.78 20.38
N VAL A 295 5.51 7.36 19.52
CA VAL A 295 6.12 6.63 18.42
C VAL A 295 7.64 6.63 18.55
N ARG A 296 8.26 5.47 18.31
CA ARG A 296 9.70 5.40 18.10
C ARG A 296 9.98 5.87 16.68
N VAL A 297 10.94 6.78 16.55
CA VAL A 297 11.32 7.38 15.27
C VAL A 297 12.60 6.73 14.75
N THR A 298 12.57 6.28 13.50
CA THR A 298 13.79 5.99 12.76
C THR A 298 13.82 6.84 11.50
N HIS A 299 14.99 7.33 11.17
CA HIS A 299 15.21 8.32 10.12
C HIS A 299 16.00 7.72 8.96
N HIS A 300 15.58 8.05 7.74
CA HIS A 300 16.21 7.61 6.51
C HIS A 300 16.52 8.80 5.61
N ILE A 301 17.79 9.16 5.52
CA ILE A 301 18.29 10.29 4.72
C ILE A 301 18.76 9.76 3.35
N ASN A 302 18.08 10.12 2.27
CA ASN A 302 18.35 9.63 0.91
C ASN A 302 18.32 8.08 0.83
N ALA A 303 19.40 7.46 0.36
CA ALA A 303 19.57 6.01 0.30
C ALA A 303 20.49 5.49 1.42
N SER A 304 20.65 6.27 2.49
CA SER A 304 21.52 5.95 3.61
C SER A 304 20.91 4.93 4.57
N GLU A 305 21.70 4.55 5.56
CA GLU A 305 21.25 3.64 6.62
C GLU A 305 20.11 4.23 7.46
N LEU A 306 19.19 3.37 7.87
CA LEU A 306 18.11 3.71 8.76
C LEU A 306 18.63 3.88 10.20
N ARG A 307 18.53 5.08 10.77
CA ARG A 307 18.98 5.42 12.13
C ARG A 307 17.79 5.55 13.08
N TYR A 308 17.97 5.05 14.29
CA TYR A 308 17.04 5.33 15.39
C TYR A 308 17.35 6.70 15.97
N GLU A 309 16.32 7.51 16.22
CA GLU A 309 16.48 8.90 16.65
C GLU A 309 15.85 9.19 18.02
N GLY A 310 14.97 8.34 18.54
CA GLY A 310 14.32 8.54 19.83
C GLY A 310 12.82 8.24 19.79
N THR A 311 12.10 8.76 20.80
CA THR A 311 10.64 8.64 20.91
C THR A 311 9.99 10.01 21.01
N VAL A 312 8.85 10.18 20.30
CA VAL A 312 8.13 11.44 20.29
C VAL A 312 6.62 11.21 20.40
N LYS A 313 5.88 12.23 20.81
CA LYS A 313 4.41 12.23 20.76
C LYS A 313 3.95 12.31 19.30
N CYS A 314 2.94 11.50 18.96
CA CYS A 314 2.24 11.53 17.68
C CYS A 314 0.77 11.84 17.92
N VAL A 315 0.25 12.83 17.21
CA VAL A 315 -1.17 13.16 17.14
C VAL A 315 -1.60 13.15 15.68
N HIS A 316 -2.75 12.56 15.38
CA HIS A 316 -3.38 12.64 14.06
C HIS A 316 -4.87 12.95 14.22
N ASP A 317 -5.30 14.06 13.65
CA ASP A 317 -6.68 14.56 13.71
C ASP A 317 -7.06 15.30 12.40
N ALA A 318 -8.12 16.11 12.44
CA ALA A 318 -8.58 16.91 11.31
C ALA A 318 -7.50 17.85 10.71
N ASN A 319 -6.41 18.14 11.44
CA ASN A 319 -5.29 18.95 10.96
C ASN A 319 -4.20 18.11 10.24
N GLY A 320 -4.29 16.79 10.32
CA GLY A 320 -3.28 15.84 9.86
C GLY A 320 -2.35 15.40 10.98
N PHE A 321 -1.11 15.01 10.65
CA PHE A 321 -0.14 14.57 11.65
C PHE A 321 0.60 15.74 12.29
N ALA A 322 0.82 15.62 13.61
CA ALA A 322 1.74 16.42 14.40
C ALA A 322 2.61 15.50 15.25
N PHE A 323 3.93 15.64 15.13
CA PHE A 323 4.92 14.92 15.93
C PHE A 323 5.72 15.93 16.72
N SER A 324 5.88 15.73 18.03
CA SER A 324 6.63 16.65 18.89
C SER A 324 7.33 15.92 20.03
N GLY A 325 8.54 16.36 20.34
CA GLY A 325 9.34 15.81 21.44
C GLY A 325 10.80 16.18 21.32
N THR A 326 11.63 15.53 22.14
CA THR A 326 13.10 15.66 22.11
C THR A 326 13.69 14.31 21.70
N LEU A 327 14.56 14.31 20.71
CA LEU A 327 15.29 13.13 20.26
C LEU A 327 16.39 12.75 21.28
N ASP A 328 16.93 11.55 21.14
CA ASP A 328 17.97 11.04 22.06
C ASP A 328 19.28 11.86 22.00
N ASN A 329 19.52 12.58 20.89
CA ASN A 329 20.64 13.52 20.73
C ASN A 329 20.40 14.91 21.34
N GLY A 330 19.24 15.13 21.95
CA GLY A 330 18.84 16.42 22.56
C GLY A 330 18.20 17.41 21.60
N GLU A 331 18.07 17.10 20.32
CA GLU A 331 17.41 17.98 19.33
C GLU A 331 15.89 17.95 19.49
N THR A 332 15.26 19.11 19.31
CA THR A 332 13.79 19.22 19.27
C THR A 332 13.28 18.65 17.95
N PHE A 333 12.32 17.74 18.03
CA PHE A 333 11.62 17.18 16.88
C PHE A 333 10.22 17.79 16.80
N ASP A 334 9.95 18.54 15.74
CA ASP A 334 8.62 19.11 15.41
C ASP A 334 8.37 18.89 13.92
N LEU A 335 7.49 17.91 13.60
CA LEU A 335 7.13 17.57 12.23
C LEU A 335 5.62 17.59 12.08
N LYS A 336 5.12 18.38 11.12
CA LYS A 336 3.69 18.45 10.79
C LYS A 336 3.44 18.07 9.35
N LYS A 337 2.37 17.30 9.11
CA LYS A 337 1.91 16.91 7.77
C LYS A 337 0.42 17.20 7.68
N SER A 338 0.08 18.19 6.88
CA SER A 338 -1.33 18.54 6.66
C SER A 338 -2.09 17.47 5.89
N VAL A 339 -3.40 17.41 6.06
CA VAL A 339 -4.29 16.51 5.31
C VAL A 339 -4.09 16.62 3.80
N ALA A 340 -3.97 17.85 3.27
CA ALA A 340 -3.79 18.07 1.83
C ALA A 340 -2.45 17.53 1.28
N SER A 341 -1.46 17.31 2.15
CA SER A 341 -0.13 16.83 1.73
C SER A 341 -0.03 15.30 1.62
N MET A 342 -1.08 14.56 2.03
CA MET A 342 -1.05 13.09 2.08
C MET A 342 -2.40 12.50 1.69
N TYR A 343 -2.53 11.97 0.47
CA TYR A 343 -3.77 11.29 0.03
C TYR A 343 -3.88 9.85 0.52
N SER A 344 -2.80 9.27 1.03
CA SER A 344 -2.74 7.95 1.65
C SER A 344 -1.52 7.81 2.55
N LEU A 345 -1.45 6.72 3.32
CA LEU A 345 -0.38 6.40 4.24
C LEU A 345 0.24 5.05 3.88
N HIS A 346 1.57 4.98 3.81
CA HIS A 346 2.25 3.70 3.73
C HIS A 346 2.39 3.10 5.12
N ILE A 347 1.97 1.84 5.25
CA ILE A 347 2.10 1.05 6.47
C ILE A 347 2.87 -0.24 6.17
N ASP A 348 3.66 -0.72 7.10
CA ASP A 348 4.37 -2.00 6.98
C ASP A 348 4.28 -2.79 8.30
N TYR A 349 3.90 -4.05 8.19
CA TYR A 349 3.82 -4.96 9.32
C TYR A 349 5.15 -5.64 9.54
N ASN A 350 5.72 -5.46 10.74
CA ASN A 350 7.03 -5.96 11.13
C ASN A 350 8.18 -5.46 10.23
N PHE A 351 8.18 -4.12 9.96
CA PHE A 351 9.19 -3.48 9.13
C PHE A 351 10.59 -3.75 9.66
N ARG A 352 11.44 -4.34 8.82
CA ARG A 352 12.82 -4.76 9.16
C ARG A 352 12.94 -5.53 10.48
N LYS A 353 11.92 -6.29 10.88
CA LYS A 353 11.83 -7.05 12.16
C LYS A 353 11.85 -6.16 13.42
N LYS A 354 11.57 -4.85 13.29
CA LYS A 354 11.55 -3.88 14.40
C LYS A 354 10.15 -3.57 14.93
N GLY A 355 9.11 -4.05 14.27
CA GLY A 355 7.70 -3.84 14.62
C GLY A 355 6.86 -3.25 13.49
N ASN A 356 5.59 -3.02 13.77
CA ASN A 356 4.66 -2.39 12.84
C ASN A 356 5.00 -0.91 12.72
N ALA A 357 5.06 -0.37 11.49
CA ALA A 357 5.46 1.00 11.24
C ALA A 357 4.63 1.64 10.14
N PHE A 358 4.49 2.96 10.20
CA PHE A 358 4.08 3.79 9.08
C PHE A 358 5.19 4.79 8.73
N ASP A 359 5.22 5.27 7.51
CA ASP A 359 6.23 6.25 7.12
C ASP A 359 5.64 7.63 6.78
N ILE A 360 6.41 8.64 7.14
CA ILE A 360 6.15 10.05 6.83
C ILE A 360 7.32 10.57 6.01
N ALA A 361 7.06 10.82 4.74
CA ALA A 361 8.06 11.38 3.84
C ALA A 361 7.96 12.91 3.76
N THR A 362 9.11 13.56 3.75
CA THR A 362 9.30 14.94 3.33
C THR A 362 9.97 14.96 1.96
N ASP A 363 10.26 16.12 1.40
CA ASP A 363 11.00 16.21 0.12
C ASP A 363 12.44 15.69 0.20
N LYS A 364 13.01 15.65 1.41
CA LYS A 364 14.42 15.29 1.64
C LYS A 364 14.59 13.96 2.36
N GLU A 365 13.66 13.58 3.23
CA GLU A 365 13.84 12.57 4.25
C GLU A 365 12.59 11.70 4.39
N THR A 366 12.75 10.49 4.94
CA THR A 366 11.65 9.61 5.31
C THR A 366 11.83 9.18 6.76
N TYR A 367 10.79 9.36 7.55
CA TYR A 367 10.73 8.92 8.94
C TYR A 367 9.82 7.71 9.06
N PHE A 368 10.31 6.64 9.70
CA PHE A 368 9.50 5.48 10.05
C PHE A 368 9.09 5.58 11.51
N MET A 369 7.80 5.59 11.74
CA MET A 369 7.15 5.77 13.03
C MET A 369 6.60 4.43 13.51
N TYR A 370 7.04 3.97 14.68
CA TYR A 370 6.59 2.70 15.27
C TYR A 370 5.73 3.02 16.49
N PRO A 371 4.38 2.87 16.41
CA PRO A 371 3.49 3.09 17.56
C PRO A 371 3.86 2.16 18.73
N VAL A 372 3.74 2.68 19.95
CA VAL A 372 4.15 2.00 21.20
C VAL A 372 2.95 1.65 22.07
N LEU A 373 1.97 2.55 22.19
CA LEU A 373 0.88 2.43 23.15
C LEU A 373 -0.30 1.63 22.57
N ASN A 374 -0.65 1.86 21.31
CA ASN A 374 -1.78 1.20 20.68
C ASN A 374 -1.36 -0.07 19.95
N ALA A 375 -2.07 -1.16 20.20
CA ALA A 375 -1.88 -2.41 19.47
C ALA A 375 -2.47 -2.30 18.06
N ASN A 376 -1.66 -2.54 17.03
CA ASN A 376 -2.09 -2.62 15.62
C ASN A 376 -2.90 -1.41 15.06
N PRO A 377 -2.51 -0.14 15.32
CA PRO A 377 -3.31 1.02 14.88
C PRO A 377 -3.17 1.33 13.40
N LEU A 378 -2.29 0.64 12.66
CA LEU A 378 -1.85 1.03 11.32
C LEU A 378 -3.00 1.11 10.31
N THR A 379 -3.90 0.12 10.32
CA THR A 379 -5.05 0.09 9.39
C THR A 379 -6.00 1.26 9.65
N LYS A 380 -6.31 1.55 10.93
CA LYS A 380 -7.15 2.71 11.29
C LYS A 380 -6.48 4.02 10.87
N LEU A 381 -5.17 4.17 11.10
CA LEU A 381 -4.42 5.35 10.68
C LEU A 381 -4.44 5.53 9.15
N GLN A 382 -4.24 4.44 8.39
CA GLN A 382 -4.32 4.48 6.93
C GLN A 382 -5.70 4.95 6.46
N PHE A 383 -6.78 4.35 6.99
CA PHE A 383 -8.14 4.79 6.69
C PHE A 383 -8.37 6.25 7.02
N ALA A 384 -7.89 6.69 8.18
CA ALA A 384 -8.07 8.07 8.61
C ALA A 384 -7.36 9.08 7.69
N VAL A 385 -6.13 8.79 7.27
CA VAL A 385 -5.43 9.64 6.28
C VAL A 385 -6.21 9.74 4.99
N GLU A 386 -6.70 8.60 4.47
CA GLU A 386 -7.46 8.56 3.22
C GLU A 386 -8.81 9.26 3.34
N GLU A 387 -9.55 9.00 4.43
CA GLU A 387 -10.89 9.57 4.60
C GLU A 387 -10.85 11.06 4.98
N LEU A 388 -9.84 11.54 5.71
CA LEU A 388 -9.63 12.98 5.92
C LEU A 388 -9.31 13.67 4.59
N TYR A 389 -8.44 13.08 3.77
CA TYR A 389 -8.14 13.63 2.44
C TYR A 389 -9.38 13.64 1.55
N ASN A 390 -10.15 12.55 1.51
CA ASN A 390 -11.38 12.48 0.74
C ASN A 390 -12.37 13.54 1.23
N TYR A 391 -12.64 13.61 2.52
CA TYR A 391 -13.62 14.51 3.12
C TYR A 391 -13.28 16.00 2.88
N TYR A 392 -12.06 16.44 3.21
CA TYR A 392 -11.70 17.86 3.14
C TYR A 392 -11.20 18.29 1.75
N ILE A 393 -10.52 17.43 1.01
CA ILE A 393 -9.84 17.82 -0.23
C ILE A 393 -10.63 17.42 -1.49
N ARG A 394 -11.14 16.19 -1.56
CA ARG A 394 -11.92 15.73 -2.73
C ARG A 394 -13.37 16.18 -2.69
N ASP A 395 -14.03 16.02 -1.55
CA ASP A 395 -15.44 16.38 -1.36
C ASP A 395 -15.63 17.87 -1.06
N GLY A 396 -14.54 18.59 -0.68
CA GLY A 396 -14.52 20.04 -0.53
C GLY A 396 -15.16 20.56 0.75
N HIS A 397 -15.30 19.74 1.80
CA HIS A 397 -15.85 20.18 3.08
C HIS A 397 -14.94 21.18 3.76
N LYS A 398 -15.50 22.23 4.35
CA LYS A 398 -14.75 23.23 5.12
C LYS A 398 -14.51 22.72 6.55
N ARG A 399 -13.35 23.05 7.11
CA ARG A 399 -13.05 22.82 8.53
C ARG A 399 -13.77 23.87 9.35
N ASP A 400 -14.48 23.47 10.40
CA ASP A 400 -15.00 24.40 11.39
C ASP A 400 -13.82 24.98 12.19
N HIS A 401 -13.78 26.32 12.33
CA HIS A 401 -12.72 27.02 13.06
C HIS A 401 -12.62 26.64 14.55
N LYS A 402 -13.60 25.93 15.11
CA LYS A 402 -13.58 25.43 16.50
C LYS A 402 -12.51 24.37 16.77
N ASP A 403 -12.12 23.59 15.74
CA ASP A 403 -11.12 22.51 15.91
C ASP A 403 -9.68 23.05 16.02
N ALA A 404 -9.43 24.29 15.57
CA ALA A 404 -8.11 24.92 15.67
C ALA A 404 -7.77 25.41 17.09
N GLU A 405 -8.77 25.80 17.88
CA GLU A 405 -8.56 26.32 19.26
C GLU A 405 -8.36 25.20 20.28
N THR A 406 -8.94 24.01 20.07
CA THR A 406 -8.79 22.87 21.00
C THR A 406 -7.40 22.25 20.95
N ALA A 407 -6.69 22.38 19.82
CA ALA A 407 -5.32 21.89 19.66
C ALA A 407 -4.25 22.77 20.33
N ALA A 408 -4.62 23.98 20.76
CA ALA A 408 -3.69 24.97 21.32
C ALA A 408 -3.70 25.08 22.88
N LYS A 409 -4.54 24.30 23.58
CA LYS A 409 -4.51 24.32 25.04
C LYS A 409 -3.45 23.40 25.61
N PRO A 410 -2.47 23.89 26.39
CA PRO A 410 -1.57 23.04 27.15
C PRO A 410 -2.38 22.23 28.18
N VAL A 411 -2.07 20.96 28.32
CA VAL A 411 -2.56 20.15 29.44
C VAL A 411 -1.96 20.77 30.70
N GLU A 412 -2.78 21.43 31.54
CA GLU A 412 -2.39 21.82 32.87
C GLU A 412 -1.96 20.57 33.64
N SER A 413 -0.72 20.61 34.13
CA SER A 413 -0.16 19.60 35.03
C SER A 413 -1.00 19.59 36.31
N ALA A 414 -1.74 18.52 36.54
CA ALA A 414 -2.28 18.24 37.88
C ALA A 414 -1.10 17.86 38.79
N GLU A 415 -0.92 18.68 39.85
CA GLU A 415 -0.05 18.42 40.96
C GLU A 415 -0.42 17.15 41.76
#